data_23e6feca9147963c7e39989f4c4077e7
#
_entry.id   23e6feca9147963c7e39989f4c4077e7
#
_cell.length_a   1.000
_cell.length_b   1.000
_cell.length_c   1.000
_cell.angle_alpha   90.00
_cell.angle_beta   90.00
_cell.angle_gamma   90.00
#
_symmetry.space_group_name_H-M   'P 1'
#
loop_
_entity.id
_entity.type
_entity.pdbx_description
1 polymer ?
#
loop_
_entity_poly.entity_id
_entity_poly.type
_entity_poly.pdbx_seq_one_letter_code
_entity_poly.pdbx_strand_id
1 'polypeptide(L)'
;SRWFESKRAKDPHFQAKAALVAEQCRMVGLAAGCPWAFENPVSVFSSIFGSADYTFHPYQFTGLCTDDNYTKQTCLWTGNGFKAPAENMHPMVEAAIDAVKLACGRMMPKKKAIEAISGTSFAGLVTDWYPDNRIHECPPSDERANIRSATPLGFAKAVFLSNAPHLNKKREAA
;
A
#
# COMPACT_ATOMS: atom_id res chain seq x y z
N SER A 1 5.22 -21.53 1.75
CA SER A 1 4.53 -21.33 3.05
C SER A 1 3.25 -22.18 3.10
N ARG A 2 2.81 -22.56 4.28
CA ARG A 2 1.58 -23.37 4.51
C ARG A 2 0.34 -22.80 3.80
N TRP A 3 0.23 -21.47 3.73
CA TRP A 3 -0.84 -20.80 2.99
C TRP A 3 -0.75 -21.04 1.47
N PHE A 4 0.45 -20.97 0.92
CA PHE A 4 0.70 -21.22 -0.52
C PHE A 4 0.33 -22.65 -0.90
N GLU A 5 0.75 -23.62 -0.10
CA GLU A 5 0.44 -25.04 -0.31
C GLU A 5 -1.06 -25.32 -0.25
N SER A 6 -1.75 -24.72 0.73
CA SER A 6 -3.22 -24.81 0.86
C SER A 6 -3.95 -24.24 -0.34
N LYS A 7 -3.52 -23.07 -0.86
CA LYS A 7 -4.09 -22.46 -2.08
C LYS A 7 -3.83 -23.32 -3.30
N ARG A 8 -2.60 -23.82 -3.48
CA ARG A 8 -2.21 -24.66 -4.60
C ARG A 8 -2.95 -26.01 -4.59
N ALA A 9 -3.22 -26.55 -3.43
CA ALA A 9 -4.01 -27.78 -3.29
C ALA A 9 -5.46 -27.60 -3.74
N LYS A 10 -6.06 -26.41 -3.52
CA LYS A 10 -7.42 -26.08 -3.95
C LYS A 10 -7.52 -25.69 -5.43
N ASP A 11 -6.55 -24.94 -5.93
CA ASP A 11 -6.45 -24.49 -7.31
C ASP A 11 -4.97 -24.45 -7.73
N PRO A 12 -4.47 -25.48 -8.43
CA PRO A 12 -3.09 -25.54 -8.91
C PRO A 12 -2.70 -24.36 -9.81
N HIS A 13 -3.69 -23.74 -10.46
CA HIS A 13 -3.49 -22.65 -11.42
C HIS A 13 -3.76 -21.25 -10.86
N PHE A 14 -3.97 -21.09 -9.54
CA PHE A 14 -4.37 -19.80 -8.97
C PHE A 14 -3.39 -18.65 -9.28
N GLN A 15 -2.09 -18.93 -9.35
CA GLN A 15 -1.09 -17.92 -9.72
C GLN A 15 -1.16 -17.52 -11.18
N ALA A 16 -1.35 -18.51 -12.08
CA ALA A 16 -1.51 -18.25 -13.50
C ALA A 16 -2.79 -17.44 -13.77
N LYS A 17 -3.88 -17.74 -13.07
CA LYS A 17 -5.13 -16.96 -13.15
C LYS A 17 -4.93 -15.52 -12.68
N ALA A 18 -4.22 -15.31 -11.57
CA ALA A 18 -3.91 -13.96 -11.08
C ALA A 18 -3.03 -13.18 -12.08
N ALA A 19 -2.02 -13.84 -12.65
CA ALA A 19 -1.16 -13.23 -13.67
C ALA A 19 -1.95 -12.90 -14.96
N LEU A 20 -2.89 -13.75 -15.36
CA LEU A 20 -3.75 -13.49 -16.51
C LEU A 20 -4.61 -12.24 -16.32
N VAL A 21 -5.20 -12.05 -15.14
CA VAL A 21 -5.98 -10.84 -14.83
C VAL A 21 -5.09 -9.59 -14.90
N ALA A 22 -3.89 -9.62 -14.34
CA ALA A 22 -2.94 -8.50 -14.42
C ALA A 22 -2.57 -8.19 -15.88
N GLU A 23 -2.29 -9.22 -16.68
CA GLU A 23 -1.98 -9.06 -18.11
C GLU A 23 -3.16 -8.51 -18.90
N GLN A 24 -4.38 -8.93 -18.61
CA GLN A 24 -5.59 -8.36 -19.23
C GLN A 24 -5.73 -6.87 -18.91
N CYS A 25 -5.50 -6.44 -17.66
CA CYS A 25 -5.51 -5.02 -17.31
C CYS A 25 -4.46 -4.23 -18.10
N ARG A 26 -3.24 -4.77 -18.23
CA ARG A 26 -2.16 -4.16 -19.02
C ARG A 26 -2.56 -4.03 -20.49
N MET A 27 -3.10 -5.09 -21.11
CA MET A 27 -3.53 -5.11 -22.49
C MET A 27 -4.65 -4.11 -22.77
N VAL A 28 -5.62 -3.98 -21.88
CA VAL A 28 -6.69 -2.98 -21.99
C VAL A 28 -6.11 -1.56 -21.96
N GLY A 29 -5.21 -1.28 -21.04
CA GLY A 29 -4.53 0.02 -20.96
C GLY A 29 -3.73 0.35 -22.22
N LEU A 30 -2.99 -0.64 -22.76
CA LEU A 30 -2.25 -0.50 -24.01
C LEU A 30 -3.17 -0.23 -25.21
N ALA A 31 -4.24 -1.02 -25.35
CA ALA A 31 -5.20 -0.89 -26.44
C ALA A 31 -5.95 0.44 -26.40
N ALA A 32 -6.28 0.93 -25.19
CA ALA A 32 -6.94 2.22 -24.98
C ALA A 32 -5.99 3.42 -25.07
N GLY A 33 -4.67 3.20 -25.11
CA GLY A 33 -3.68 4.29 -25.10
C GLY A 33 -3.70 5.13 -23.82
N CYS A 34 -4.27 4.61 -22.72
CA CYS A 34 -4.38 5.34 -21.45
C CYS A 34 -3.34 4.89 -20.41
N PRO A 35 -2.98 5.76 -19.46
CA PRO A 35 -2.18 5.35 -18.31
C PRO A 35 -2.82 4.16 -17.60
N TRP A 36 -2.01 3.17 -17.25
CA TRP A 36 -2.48 2.00 -16.53
C TRP A 36 -1.56 1.65 -15.36
N ALA A 37 -2.13 1.02 -14.35
CA ALA A 37 -1.40 0.42 -13.26
C ALA A 37 -2.17 -0.80 -12.74
N PHE A 38 -1.45 -1.81 -12.25
CA PHE A 38 -2.01 -2.84 -11.41
C PHE A 38 -1.16 -3.00 -10.15
N GLU A 39 -1.81 -3.33 -9.05
CA GLU A 39 -1.18 -3.48 -7.76
C GLU A 39 -1.18 -4.92 -7.29
N ASN A 40 -0.15 -5.30 -6.57
CA ASN A 40 -0.10 -6.55 -5.84
C ASN A 40 0.88 -6.43 -4.67
N PRO A 41 0.65 -7.11 -3.53
CA PRO A 41 1.68 -7.28 -2.53
C PRO A 41 2.93 -7.96 -3.10
N VAL A 42 4.03 -7.91 -2.38
CA VAL A 42 5.26 -8.65 -2.75
C VAL A 42 4.92 -10.13 -2.99
N SER A 43 5.11 -10.59 -4.23
CA SER A 43 4.64 -11.91 -4.67
C SER A 43 5.41 -12.40 -5.91
N VAL A 44 4.89 -13.46 -6.53
CA VAL A 44 5.40 -14.04 -7.78
C VAL A 44 5.35 -13.08 -8.99
N PHE A 45 4.63 -11.97 -8.91
CA PHE A 45 4.50 -11.04 -10.05
C PHE A 45 5.84 -10.45 -10.48
N SER A 46 6.76 -10.22 -9.57
CA SER A 46 8.11 -9.79 -9.93
C SER A 46 8.86 -10.81 -10.82
N SER A 47 8.55 -12.10 -10.70
CA SER A 47 9.14 -13.15 -11.56
C SER A 47 8.46 -13.24 -12.93
N ILE A 48 7.25 -12.69 -13.08
CA ILE A 48 6.45 -12.74 -14.31
C ILE A 48 6.58 -11.43 -15.10
N PHE A 49 6.44 -10.29 -14.41
CA PHE A 49 6.38 -8.95 -15.02
C PHE A 49 7.67 -8.14 -14.79
N GLY A 50 8.68 -8.71 -14.15
CA GLY A 50 9.87 -7.97 -13.75
C GLY A 50 9.68 -7.20 -12.44
N SER A 51 10.67 -6.41 -12.05
CA SER A 51 10.60 -5.56 -10.86
C SER A 51 9.43 -4.59 -10.95
N ALA A 52 8.79 -4.34 -9.82
CA ALA A 52 7.77 -3.30 -9.75
C ALA A 52 8.38 -1.91 -10.02
N ASP A 53 7.64 -1.05 -10.71
CA ASP A 53 8.06 0.31 -11.01
C ASP A 53 7.99 1.21 -9.78
N TYR A 54 7.05 0.90 -8.86
CA TYR A 54 6.80 1.68 -7.67
C TYR A 54 6.39 0.78 -6.51
N THR A 55 6.83 1.12 -5.30
CA THR A 55 6.47 0.39 -4.07
C THR A 55 6.09 1.40 -3.00
N PHE A 56 5.00 1.11 -2.28
CA PHE A 56 4.52 2.02 -1.24
C PHE A 56 3.92 1.27 -0.04
N HIS A 57 3.73 2.02 1.04
CA HIS A 57 2.89 1.65 2.18
C HIS A 57 1.73 2.64 2.34
N PRO A 58 0.55 2.22 2.82
CA PRO A 58 -0.59 3.12 2.99
C PRO A 58 -0.30 4.34 3.86
N TYR A 59 0.49 4.21 4.92
CA TYR A 59 0.84 5.32 5.81
C TYR A 59 1.51 6.51 5.10
N GLN A 60 2.12 6.29 3.93
CA GLN A 60 2.75 7.34 3.13
C GLN A 60 1.73 8.32 2.51
N PHE A 61 0.43 8.01 2.59
CA PHE A 61 -0.66 8.82 2.05
C PHE A 61 -1.66 9.27 3.13
N THR A 62 -1.25 9.24 4.40
CA THR A 62 -2.10 9.62 5.54
C THR A 62 -2.49 11.09 5.59
N GLY A 63 -1.80 11.98 4.87
CA GLY A 63 -2.24 13.36 4.66
C GLY A 63 -3.52 13.48 3.83
N LEU A 64 -3.87 12.43 3.06
CA LEU A 64 -5.11 12.36 2.29
C LEU A 64 -6.18 11.47 2.95
N CYS A 65 -5.78 10.53 3.82
CA CYS A 65 -6.67 9.67 4.59
C CYS A 65 -5.95 9.13 5.82
N THR A 66 -6.25 9.67 7.00
CA THR A 66 -5.60 9.28 8.26
C THR A 66 -5.86 7.83 8.66
N ASP A 67 -6.97 7.24 8.20
CA ASP A 67 -7.31 5.84 8.48
C ASP A 67 -6.35 4.85 7.82
N ASP A 68 -5.58 5.29 6.82
CA ASP A 68 -4.57 4.48 6.14
C ASP A 68 -3.24 4.39 6.91
N ASN A 69 -3.21 4.77 8.19
CA ASN A 69 -2.01 4.73 9.02
C ASN A 69 -1.61 3.30 9.42
N TYR A 70 -1.24 2.49 8.42
CA TYR A 70 -0.79 1.12 8.61
C TYR A 70 0.26 0.69 7.57
N THR A 71 0.99 -0.37 7.90
CA THR A 71 1.99 -0.98 7.01
C THR A 71 1.35 -2.04 6.12
N LYS A 72 1.53 -1.93 4.81
CA LYS A 72 1.20 -2.95 3.80
C LYS A 72 2.10 -2.68 2.59
N GLN A 73 3.19 -3.41 2.46
CA GLN A 73 4.05 -3.23 1.28
C GLN A 73 3.30 -3.65 0.02
N THR A 74 3.04 -2.68 -0.84
CA THR A 74 2.30 -2.84 -2.09
C THR A 74 3.18 -2.43 -3.25
N CYS A 75 3.19 -3.25 -4.30
CA CYS A 75 3.97 -3.04 -5.51
C CYS A 75 3.05 -2.64 -6.65
N LEU A 76 3.50 -1.74 -7.53
CA LEU A 76 2.81 -1.32 -8.74
C LEU A 76 3.66 -1.62 -9.96
N TRP A 77 3.01 -2.15 -10.98
CA TRP A 77 3.48 -2.20 -12.36
C TRP A 77 2.66 -1.24 -13.18
N THR A 78 3.32 -0.41 -13.99
CA THR A 78 2.69 0.76 -14.60
C THR A 78 3.05 0.89 -16.07
N GLY A 79 2.33 1.74 -16.80
CA GLY A 79 2.68 2.05 -18.19
C GLY A 79 1.86 3.19 -18.78
N ASN A 80 2.13 3.49 -20.05
CA ASN A 80 1.49 4.56 -20.83
C ASN A 80 1.47 5.92 -20.11
N GLY A 81 2.59 6.28 -19.48
CA GLY A 81 2.73 7.58 -18.82
C GLY A 81 1.98 7.69 -17.49
N PHE A 82 1.66 6.56 -16.83
CA PHE A 82 1.18 6.59 -15.45
C PHE A 82 2.13 7.39 -14.57
N LYS A 83 1.60 8.31 -13.79
CA LYS A 83 2.36 9.13 -12.85
C LYS A 83 2.21 8.55 -11.45
N ALA A 84 3.29 7.97 -10.94
CA ALA A 84 3.35 7.55 -9.55
C ALA A 84 3.09 8.77 -8.63
N PRO A 85 2.18 8.65 -7.67
CA PRO A 85 1.88 9.77 -6.78
C PRO A 85 3.06 10.05 -5.85
N ALA A 86 3.32 11.35 -5.58
CA ALA A 86 4.21 11.74 -4.50
C ALA A 86 3.62 11.35 -3.14
N GLU A 87 4.48 11.01 -2.20
CA GLU A 87 4.07 10.79 -0.81
C GLU A 87 3.40 12.04 -0.24
N ASN A 88 2.37 11.82 0.54
CA ASN A 88 1.63 12.85 1.26
C ASN A 88 1.31 12.31 2.66
N MET A 89 2.32 12.34 3.51
CA MET A 89 2.25 11.81 4.87
C MET A 89 1.72 12.88 5.83
N HIS A 90 0.87 12.46 6.76
CA HIS A 90 0.42 13.35 7.83
C HIS A 90 1.62 13.72 8.73
N PRO A 91 1.83 15.01 9.09
CA PRO A 91 3.03 15.44 9.84
C PRO A 91 3.27 14.69 11.15
N MET A 92 2.21 14.30 11.85
CA MET A 92 2.33 13.54 13.10
C MET A 92 2.79 12.09 12.86
N VAL A 93 2.40 11.48 11.73
CA VAL A 93 2.88 10.15 11.34
C VAL A 93 4.37 10.20 10.98
N GLU A 94 4.77 11.20 10.22
CA GLU A 94 6.18 11.45 9.86
C GLU A 94 7.03 11.64 11.11
N ALA A 95 6.62 12.54 12.02
CA ALA A 95 7.30 12.79 13.29
C ALA A 95 7.41 11.54 14.17
N ALA A 96 6.36 10.70 14.22
CA ALA A 96 6.39 9.45 14.98
C ALA A 96 7.38 8.43 14.38
N ILE A 97 7.45 8.34 13.05
CA ILE A 97 8.41 7.49 12.35
C ILE A 97 9.84 7.96 12.60
N ASP A 98 10.08 9.26 12.51
CA ASP A 98 11.41 9.84 12.70
C ASP A 98 11.89 9.68 14.15
N ALA A 99 11.01 9.83 15.13
CA ALA A 99 11.33 9.55 16.52
C ALA A 99 11.82 8.10 16.74
N VAL A 100 11.15 7.12 16.11
CA VAL A 100 11.55 5.71 16.18
C VAL A 100 12.85 5.46 15.43
N LYS A 101 13.02 6.03 14.23
CA LYS A 101 14.28 5.93 13.47
C LYS A 101 15.45 6.53 14.22
N LEU A 102 15.26 7.68 14.86
CA LEU A 102 16.29 8.34 15.66
C LEU A 102 16.72 7.47 16.85
N ALA A 103 15.77 6.88 17.56
CA ALA A 103 16.04 6.06 18.73
C ALA A 103 16.58 4.66 18.40
N CYS A 104 16.14 4.06 17.28
CA CYS A 104 16.38 2.65 16.98
C CYS A 104 17.11 2.40 15.65
N GLY A 105 17.46 3.44 14.91
CA GLY A 105 18.13 3.34 13.60
C GLY A 105 17.26 2.81 12.44
N ARG A 106 16.04 2.36 12.70
CA ARG A 106 15.14 1.77 11.70
C ARG A 106 13.69 1.77 12.14
N MET A 107 12.79 1.56 11.18
CA MET A 107 11.40 1.21 11.48
C MET A 107 11.28 -0.23 12.01
N MET A 108 10.27 -0.46 12.84
CA MET A 108 9.96 -1.76 13.43
C MET A 108 8.46 -1.92 13.65
N PRO A 109 7.93 -3.13 13.99
CA PRO A 109 6.52 -3.28 14.34
C PRO A 109 6.11 -2.36 15.50
N LYS A 110 4.91 -1.77 15.44
CA LYS A 110 4.43 -0.73 16.38
C LYS A 110 4.61 -1.11 17.85
N LYS A 111 4.29 -2.34 18.23
CA LYS A 111 4.47 -2.83 19.61
C LYS A 111 5.91 -2.67 20.09
N LYS A 112 6.89 -3.10 19.26
CA LYS A 112 8.32 -2.96 19.58
C LYS A 112 8.78 -1.52 19.59
N ALA A 113 8.23 -0.66 18.71
CA ALA A 113 8.52 0.75 18.67
C ALA A 113 8.07 1.43 19.97
N ILE A 114 6.86 1.14 20.45
CA ILE A 114 6.33 1.66 21.71
C ILE A 114 7.23 1.21 22.90
N GLU A 115 7.60 -0.07 22.94
CA GLU A 115 8.49 -0.61 23.98
C GLU A 115 9.85 0.09 23.97
N ALA A 116 10.44 0.28 22.79
CA ALA A 116 11.78 0.86 22.64
C ALA A 116 11.88 2.34 23.05
N ILE A 117 10.79 3.11 22.90
CA ILE A 117 10.75 4.53 23.25
C ILE A 117 10.00 4.81 24.56
N SER A 118 9.60 3.76 25.29
CA SER A 118 8.94 3.87 26.59
C SER A 118 9.79 4.71 27.54
N GLY A 119 9.15 5.67 28.22
CA GLY A 119 9.85 6.60 29.13
C GLY A 119 10.49 7.83 28.46
N THR A 120 10.47 7.94 27.13
CA THR A 120 10.87 9.15 26.41
C THR A 120 9.72 10.13 26.24
N SER A 121 10.03 11.40 25.90
CA SER A 121 9.02 12.41 25.57
C SER A 121 8.21 12.08 24.30
N PHE A 122 8.67 11.15 23.48
CA PHE A 122 8.01 10.72 22.23
C PHE A 122 7.04 9.56 22.42
N ALA A 123 6.92 8.96 23.60
CA ALA A 123 6.09 7.79 23.85
C ALA A 123 4.63 7.98 23.43
N GLY A 124 4.01 9.11 23.79
CA GLY A 124 2.63 9.44 23.39
C GLY A 124 2.48 9.59 21.87
N LEU A 125 3.38 10.34 21.23
CA LEU A 125 3.38 10.55 19.78
C LEU A 125 3.42 9.21 19.02
N VAL A 126 4.30 8.30 19.41
CA VAL A 126 4.44 7.01 18.72
C VAL A 126 3.26 6.08 19.05
N THR A 127 2.71 6.13 20.26
CA THR A 127 1.51 5.38 20.60
C THR A 127 0.33 5.74 19.70
N ASP A 128 0.13 7.02 19.46
CA ASP A 128 -1.02 7.52 18.71
C ASP A 128 -0.82 7.49 17.19
N TRP A 129 0.37 7.86 16.72
CA TRP A 129 0.59 8.18 15.31
C TRP A 129 1.53 7.24 14.56
N TYR A 130 2.24 6.34 15.21
CA TYR A 130 3.12 5.41 14.50
C TYR A 130 2.30 4.35 13.74
N PRO A 131 2.64 4.03 12.47
CA PRO A 131 1.89 3.07 11.65
C PRO A 131 1.79 1.69 12.30
N ASP A 132 0.60 1.13 12.30
CA ASP A 132 0.35 -0.22 12.81
C ASP A 132 0.46 -1.31 11.72
N ASN A 133 0.31 -2.57 12.12
CA ASN A 133 0.35 -3.75 11.23
C ASN A 133 -0.98 -4.50 11.22
N ARG A 134 -2.10 -3.79 11.43
CA ARG A 134 -3.45 -4.38 11.48
C ARG A 134 -3.76 -5.33 10.33
N ILE A 135 -3.24 -5.04 9.13
CA ILE A 135 -3.45 -5.89 7.94
C ILE A 135 -2.77 -7.25 8.08
N HIS A 136 -1.60 -7.31 8.73
CA HIS A 136 -0.90 -8.56 8.98
C HIS A 136 -1.52 -9.35 10.15
N GLU A 137 -2.05 -8.65 11.12
CA GLU A 137 -2.67 -9.18 12.34
C GLU A 137 -4.16 -9.50 12.17
N CYS A 138 -4.75 -9.18 11.01
CA CYS A 138 -6.14 -9.46 10.69
C CYS A 138 -6.49 -10.95 10.96
N PRO A 139 -7.43 -11.25 11.87
CA PRO A 139 -7.77 -12.61 12.24
C PRO A 139 -8.35 -13.41 11.07
N PRO A 140 -8.32 -14.75 11.12
CA PRO A 140 -9.00 -15.57 10.13
C PRO A 140 -10.50 -15.28 10.15
N SER A 141 -11.05 -14.88 8.99
CA SER A 141 -12.47 -14.64 8.75
C SER A 141 -12.75 -14.69 7.26
N ASP A 142 -14.01 -14.82 6.87
CA ASP A 142 -14.42 -14.78 5.47
C ASP A 142 -14.10 -13.42 4.83
N GLU A 143 -14.18 -12.34 5.61
CA GLU A 143 -13.87 -10.97 5.19
C GLU A 143 -12.38 -10.66 5.13
N ARG A 144 -11.52 -11.50 5.70
CA ARG A 144 -10.07 -11.25 5.75
C ARG A 144 -9.45 -10.98 4.39
N ALA A 145 -9.90 -11.69 3.36
CA ALA A 145 -9.40 -11.52 2.01
C ALA A 145 -9.77 -10.13 1.47
N ASN A 146 -11.01 -9.70 1.67
CA ASN A 146 -11.53 -8.40 1.25
C ASN A 146 -10.80 -7.26 1.97
N ILE A 147 -10.66 -7.34 3.30
CA ILE A 147 -9.94 -6.34 4.11
C ILE A 147 -8.49 -6.18 3.62
N ARG A 148 -7.81 -7.30 3.36
CA ARG A 148 -6.40 -7.29 2.92
C ARG A 148 -6.19 -6.87 1.48
N SER A 149 -7.21 -7.05 0.61
CA SER A 149 -7.16 -6.66 -0.81
C SER A 149 -7.62 -5.23 -1.05
N ALA A 150 -8.29 -4.59 -0.08
CA ALA A 150 -8.77 -3.23 -0.23
C ALA A 150 -7.64 -2.27 -0.60
N THR A 151 -7.89 -1.43 -1.61
CA THR A 151 -6.99 -0.35 -2.00
C THR A 151 -7.08 0.77 -0.96
N PRO A 152 -5.95 1.24 -0.40
CA PRO A 152 -5.96 2.34 0.56
C PRO A 152 -6.55 3.62 -0.06
N LEU A 153 -7.44 4.28 0.66
CA LEU A 153 -8.17 5.44 0.14
C LEU A 153 -7.26 6.64 -0.12
N GLY A 154 -6.28 6.88 0.77
CA GLY A 154 -5.29 7.94 0.61
C GLY A 154 -4.46 7.75 -0.66
N PHE A 155 -4.00 6.50 -0.90
CA PHE A 155 -3.29 6.16 -2.13
C PHE A 155 -4.19 6.34 -3.37
N ALA A 156 -5.44 5.86 -3.34
CA ALA A 156 -6.38 6.03 -4.46
C ALA A 156 -6.62 7.52 -4.80
N LYS A 157 -6.77 8.37 -3.77
CA LYS A 157 -6.86 9.83 -3.96
C LYS A 157 -5.59 10.41 -4.56
N ALA A 158 -4.41 9.99 -4.10
CA ALA A 158 -3.12 10.46 -4.62
C ALA A 158 -2.95 10.07 -6.09
N VAL A 159 -3.30 8.85 -6.48
CA VAL A 159 -3.30 8.40 -7.89
C VAL A 159 -4.24 9.24 -8.73
N PHE A 160 -5.46 9.50 -8.26
CA PHE A 160 -6.41 10.36 -8.96
C PHE A 160 -5.86 11.77 -9.19
N LEU A 161 -5.33 12.40 -8.16
CA LEU A 161 -4.76 13.75 -8.25
C LEU A 161 -3.57 13.83 -9.22
N SER A 162 -2.76 12.79 -9.28
CA SER A 162 -1.57 12.73 -10.16
C SER A 162 -1.92 12.45 -11.63
N ASN A 163 -2.97 11.67 -11.90
CA ASN A 163 -3.27 11.17 -13.24
C ASN A 163 -4.52 11.81 -13.88
N ALA A 164 -5.42 12.42 -13.10
CA ALA A 164 -6.63 13.08 -13.58
C ALA A 164 -6.85 14.47 -12.96
N PRO A 165 -5.81 15.36 -12.90
CA PRO A 165 -5.92 16.65 -12.20
C PRO A 165 -6.98 17.58 -12.81
N HIS A 166 -7.31 17.41 -14.09
CA HIS A 166 -8.33 18.20 -14.78
C HIS A 166 -9.75 17.94 -14.27
N LEU A 167 -10.02 16.77 -13.68
CA LEU A 167 -11.31 16.44 -13.10
C LEU A 167 -11.49 17.07 -11.71
N ASN A 168 -10.42 17.31 -10.98
CA ASN A 168 -10.48 17.95 -9.66
C ASN A 168 -10.89 19.44 -9.80
N LYS A 169 -10.29 20.15 -10.76
CA LYS A 169 -10.61 21.57 -11.00
C LYS A 169 -12.09 21.83 -11.31
N LYS A 170 -12.79 20.86 -11.92
CA LYS A 170 -14.24 20.97 -12.18
C LYS A 170 -15.09 20.82 -10.92
N ARG A 171 -14.62 20.11 -9.90
CA ARG A 171 -15.35 19.92 -8.63
C ARG A 171 -15.17 21.09 -7.66
N GLU A 172 -14.04 21.79 -7.73
CA GLU A 172 -13.79 23.01 -6.92
C GLU A 172 -14.48 24.25 -7.49
N ALA A 173 -14.89 24.20 -8.77
CA ALA A 173 -15.57 25.30 -9.48
C ALA A 173 -17.11 25.13 -9.55
N ALA A 174 -17.67 24.06 -9.02
CA ALA A 174 -19.09 23.76 -8.96
C ALA A 174 -19.64 23.84 -7.53
#